data_7af3644fec3e585e38b1b4162090844a
#
_entry.id   7af3644fec3e585e38b1b4162090844a
#
_cell.length_a   1.000
_cell.length_b   1.000
_cell.length_c   1.000
_cell.angle_alpha   90.00
_cell.angle_beta   90.00
_cell.angle_gamma   90.00
#
_symmetry.space_group_name_H-M   'P 1'
#
loop_
_entity.id
_entity.type
_entity.pdbx_description
1 polymer ?
#
loop_
_entity_poly.entity_id
_entity_poly.type
_entity_poly.pdbx_seq_one_letter_code
_entity_poly.pdbx_strand_id
1 'polypeptide(L)'
;LDEPTSALGVKQAGTVLRYIAQARARGIAVIFITHNPHHAYPIGDQFTILKRGRTIGTYTKQQLSREEMIRMMSGADELETLEHELRAYSSDESMAALLEQLSGKDKDVE
;
A
#
# COMPACT_ATOMS: atom_id res chain seq x y z
N LEU A 1 10.59 -13.12 7.43
CA LEU A 1 10.86 -12.95 6.00
C LEU A 1 10.59 -11.51 5.57
N ASP A 2 11.61 -10.84 5.08
CA ASP A 2 11.54 -9.45 4.67
C ASP A 2 11.56 -9.38 3.14
N GLU A 3 10.44 -8.99 2.54
CA GLU A 3 10.28 -8.86 1.08
C GLU A 3 10.73 -10.12 0.32
N PRO A 4 10.31 -11.33 0.72
CA PRO A 4 10.86 -12.55 0.13
C PRO A 4 10.44 -12.76 -1.34
N THR A 5 9.45 -12.01 -1.81
CA THR A 5 8.93 -12.15 -3.18
C THR A 5 9.22 -10.96 -4.07
N SER A 6 9.88 -9.92 -3.56
CA SER A 6 9.99 -8.64 -4.27
C SER A 6 10.77 -8.69 -5.57
N ALA A 7 11.80 -9.54 -5.67
CA ALA A 7 12.64 -9.67 -6.87
C ALA A 7 12.30 -10.91 -7.70
N LEU A 8 11.24 -11.63 -7.36
CA LEU A 8 10.89 -12.88 -7.99
C LEU A 8 9.79 -12.70 -9.05
N GLY A 9 9.82 -13.56 -10.06
CA GLY A 9 8.72 -13.67 -11.00
C GLY A 9 7.47 -14.27 -10.33
N VAL A 10 6.33 -14.22 -11.03
CA VAL A 10 5.05 -14.68 -10.50
C VAL A 10 5.10 -16.15 -10.03
N LYS A 11 5.78 -16.98 -10.80
CA LYS A 11 5.88 -18.41 -10.51
C LYS A 11 6.69 -18.69 -9.25
N GLN A 12 7.84 -18.02 -9.11
CA GLN A 12 8.71 -18.15 -7.95
C GLN A 12 8.08 -17.55 -6.69
N ALA A 13 7.40 -16.42 -6.83
CA ALA A 13 6.65 -15.82 -5.73
C ALA A 13 5.58 -16.77 -5.22
N GLY A 14 4.84 -17.43 -6.12
CA GLY A 14 3.84 -18.43 -5.76
C GLY A 14 4.42 -19.60 -4.96
N THR A 15 5.62 -20.04 -5.32
CA THR A 15 6.31 -21.11 -4.61
C THR A 15 6.66 -20.69 -3.17
N VAL A 16 7.20 -19.47 -2.99
CA VAL A 16 7.52 -18.95 -1.66
C VAL A 16 6.26 -18.83 -0.80
N LEU A 17 5.18 -18.30 -1.35
CA LEU A 17 3.91 -18.18 -0.64
C LEU A 17 3.35 -19.53 -0.23
N ARG A 18 3.54 -20.54 -1.06
CA ARG A 18 3.12 -21.91 -0.75
C ARG A 18 3.89 -22.48 0.44
N TYR A 19 5.19 -22.26 0.51
CA TYR A 19 6.00 -22.67 1.67
C TYR A 19 5.56 -21.99 2.95
N ILE A 20 5.23 -20.70 2.88
CA ILE A 20 4.72 -19.96 4.03
C ILE A 20 3.39 -20.56 4.49
N ALA A 21 2.48 -20.84 3.57
CA ALA A 21 1.20 -21.46 3.89
C ALA A 21 1.36 -22.85 4.52
N GLN A 22 2.33 -23.65 4.06
CA GLN A 22 2.63 -24.95 4.63
C GLN A 22 3.18 -24.83 6.04
N ALA A 23 4.08 -23.88 6.28
CA ALA A 23 4.62 -23.61 7.62
C ALA A 23 3.50 -23.22 8.59
N ARG A 24 2.59 -22.34 8.15
CA ARG A 24 1.42 -21.95 8.91
C ARG A 24 0.53 -23.16 9.26
N ALA A 25 0.28 -24.05 8.32
CA ALA A 25 -0.53 -25.25 8.52
C ALA A 25 0.09 -26.20 9.54
N ARG A 26 1.41 -26.15 9.73
CA ARG A 26 2.14 -26.94 10.73
C ARG A 26 2.21 -26.25 12.09
N GLY A 27 1.56 -25.12 12.26
CA GLY A 27 1.58 -24.36 13.50
C GLY A 27 2.83 -23.52 13.73
N ILE A 28 3.64 -23.30 12.69
CA ILE A 28 4.84 -22.47 12.77
C ILE A 28 4.42 -21.01 12.58
N ALA A 29 4.86 -20.16 13.50
CA ALA A 29 4.65 -18.72 13.38
C ALA A 29 5.58 -18.14 12.32
N VAL A 30 5.02 -17.34 11.39
CA VAL A 30 5.78 -16.71 10.32
C VAL A 30 5.50 -15.22 10.34
N ILE A 31 6.56 -14.42 10.31
CA ILE A 31 6.46 -12.97 10.09
C ILE A 31 6.86 -12.71 8.64
N PHE A 32 5.93 -12.13 7.88
CA PHE A 32 6.09 -11.86 6.46
C PHE A 32 5.98 -10.36 6.23
N ILE A 33 7.05 -9.74 5.77
CA ILE A 33 7.12 -8.30 5.52
C ILE A 33 7.11 -8.08 4.01
N THR A 34 6.15 -7.31 3.52
CA THR A 34 6.03 -7.02 2.11
C THR A 34 5.29 -5.71 1.88
N HIS A 35 5.54 -5.08 0.73
CA HIS A 35 4.75 -3.94 0.26
C HIS A 35 3.68 -4.36 -0.75
N ASN A 36 3.54 -5.66 -1.01
CA ASN A 36 2.57 -6.17 -1.98
C ASN A 36 1.36 -6.77 -1.28
N PRO A 37 0.20 -6.09 -1.28
CA PRO A 37 -1.00 -6.58 -0.60
C PRO A 37 -1.56 -7.86 -1.22
N HIS A 38 -1.34 -8.07 -2.51
CA HIS A 38 -1.79 -9.28 -3.19
C HIS A 38 -1.06 -10.54 -2.73
N HIS A 39 0.16 -10.39 -2.23
CA HIS A 39 0.93 -11.50 -1.63
C HIS A 39 0.58 -11.68 -0.15
N ALA A 40 0.41 -10.58 0.59
CA ALA A 40 0.18 -10.63 2.03
C ALA A 40 -1.22 -11.12 2.38
N TYR A 41 -2.23 -10.63 1.70
CA TYR A 41 -3.62 -10.88 2.08
C TYR A 41 -4.02 -12.37 2.02
N PRO A 42 -3.68 -13.13 0.97
CA PRO A 42 -4.11 -14.54 0.88
C PRO A 42 -3.58 -15.44 1.99
N ILE A 43 -2.37 -15.17 2.48
CA ILE A 43 -1.68 -16.05 3.43
C ILE A 43 -1.63 -15.54 4.86
N GLY A 44 -1.90 -14.25 5.07
CA GLY A 44 -1.82 -13.63 6.39
C GLY A 44 -3.05 -13.92 7.24
N ASP A 45 -2.83 -14.04 8.53
CA ASP A 45 -3.90 -14.14 9.53
C ASP A 45 -4.13 -12.79 10.20
N GLN A 46 -3.04 -12.04 10.41
CA GLN A 46 -3.04 -10.75 11.06
C GLN A 46 -2.12 -9.82 10.30
N PHE A 47 -2.56 -8.57 10.13
CA PHE A 47 -1.86 -7.57 9.35
C PHE A 47 -1.56 -6.34 10.19
N THR A 48 -0.28 -5.97 10.25
CA THR A 48 0.15 -4.70 10.82
C THR A 48 0.61 -3.80 9.70
N ILE A 49 -0.05 -2.67 9.55
CA ILE A 49 0.24 -1.73 8.46
C ILE A 49 1.10 -0.59 8.98
N LEU A 50 2.23 -0.39 8.33
CA LEU A 50 3.18 0.66 8.65
C LEU A 50 3.12 1.75 7.61
N LYS A 51 3.23 2.98 8.05
CA LYS A 51 3.26 4.14 7.18
C LYS A 51 4.22 5.17 7.78
N ARG A 52 5.23 5.55 7.00
CA ARG A 52 6.26 6.51 7.43
C ARG A 52 6.92 6.13 8.75
N GLY A 53 7.22 4.84 8.93
CA GLY A 53 7.86 4.32 10.13
C GLY A 53 6.94 4.21 11.35
N ARG A 54 5.64 4.39 11.17
CA ARG A 54 4.66 4.29 12.25
C ARG A 54 3.62 3.23 11.95
N THR A 55 3.18 2.53 12.97
CA THR A 55 2.08 1.60 12.87
C THR A 55 0.76 2.36 12.81
N ILE A 56 -0.02 2.16 11.75
CA ILE A 56 -1.35 2.76 11.65
C ILE A 56 -2.46 1.83 12.13
N GLY A 57 -2.17 0.55 12.29
CA GLY A 57 -3.11 -0.38 12.88
C GLY A 57 -2.72 -1.83 12.68
N THR A 58 -3.28 -2.68 13.52
CA THR A 58 -3.17 -4.13 13.42
C THR A 58 -4.57 -4.71 13.29
N TYR A 59 -4.78 -5.52 12.27
CA TYR A 59 -6.10 -6.03 11.91
C TYR A 59 -6.05 -7.53 11.65
N THR A 60 -7.13 -8.22 11.99
CA THR A 60 -7.34 -9.60 11.55
C THR A 60 -7.93 -9.60 10.14
N LYS A 61 -7.94 -10.76 9.50
CA LYS A 61 -8.48 -10.91 8.16
C LYS A 61 -9.99 -10.59 8.11
N GLN A 62 -10.71 -10.82 9.20
CA GLN A 62 -12.13 -10.47 9.29
C GLN A 62 -12.36 -8.97 9.46
N GLN A 63 -11.39 -8.25 10.03
CA GLN A 63 -11.52 -6.81 10.28
C GLN A 63 -11.11 -5.97 9.08
N LEU A 64 -10.31 -6.52 8.19
CA LEU A 64 -9.73 -5.79 7.07
C LEU A 64 -10.00 -6.52 5.76
N SER A 65 -10.69 -5.87 4.83
CA SER A 65 -10.89 -6.41 3.49
C SER A 65 -9.62 -6.20 2.64
N ARG A 66 -9.54 -6.96 1.53
CA ARG A 66 -8.42 -6.79 0.59
C ARG A 66 -8.37 -5.37 0.03
N GLU A 67 -9.53 -4.82 -0.32
CA GLU A 67 -9.65 -3.47 -0.87
C GLU A 67 -9.18 -2.42 0.10
N GLU A 68 -9.55 -2.56 1.38
CA GLU A 68 -9.11 -1.65 2.44
C GLU A 68 -7.61 -1.72 2.65
N MET A 69 -7.03 -2.92 2.63
CA MET A 69 -5.59 -3.11 2.74
C MET A 69 -4.85 -2.44 1.58
N ILE A 70 -5.32 -2.66 0.36
CA ILE A 70 -4.74 -2.04 -0.85
C ILE A 70 -4.78 -0.53 -0.73
N ARG A 71 -5.91 0.01 -0.30
CA ARG A 71 -6.09 1.45 -0.13
C ARG A 71 -5.12 2.02 0.91
N MET A 72 -4.98 1.38 2.05
CA MET A 72 -4.06 1.80 3.10
C MET A 72 -2.61 1.75 2.66
N MET A 73 -2.24 0.72 1.92
CA MET A 73 -0.86 0.52 1.46
C MET A 73 -0.50 1.38 0.26
N SER A 74 -1.47 1.77 -0.56
CA SER A 74 -1.22 2.54 -1.78
C SER A 74 -0.98 4.03 -1.54
N GLY A 75 -1.25 4.53 -0.34
CA GLY A 75 -1.13 5.95 -0.05
C GLY A 75 -2.26 6.81 -0.64
N ALA A 76 -3.35 6.20 -1.07
CA ALA A 76 -4.50 6.93 -1.63
C ALA A 76 -5.04 7.96 -0.66
N ASP A 77 -5.11 7.63 0.63
CA ASP A 77 -5.57 8.54 1.67
C ASP A 77 -4.65 9.75 1.82
N GLU A 78 -3.34 9.56 1.66
CA GLU A 78 -2.37 10.66 1.68
C GLU A 78 -2.55 11.59 0.49
N LEU A 79 -2.82 11.02 -0.69
CA LEU A 79 -3.08 11.81 -1.89
C LEU A 79 -4.37 12.62 -1.75
N GLU A 80 -5.43 12.05 -1.20
CA GLU A 80 -6.68 12.76 -0.92
C GLU A 80 -6.47 13.90 0.07
N THR A 81 -5.71 13.66 1.13
CA THR A 81 -5.37 14.69 2.12
C THR A 81 -4.56 15.80 1.47
N LEU A 82 -3.58 15.46 0.64
CA LEU A 82 -2.76 16.43 -0.07
C LEU A 82 -3.61 17.27 -1.03
N GLU A 83 -4.50 16.64 -1.78
CA GLU A 83 -5.42 17.36 -2.65
C GLU A 83 -6.31 18.33 -1.87
N HIS A 84 -6.81 17.89 -0.73
CA HIS A 84 -7.65 18.72 0.13
C HIS A 84 -6.88 19.93 0.65
N GLU A 85 -5.64 19.73 1.09
CA GLU A 85 -4.75 20.81 1.53
C GLU A 85 -4.48 21.78 0.39
N LEU A 86 -4.18 21.28 -0.80
CA LEU A 86 -3.94 22.12 -1.97
C LEU A 86 -5.17 22.93 -2.35
N ARG A 87 -6.36 22.35 -2.26
CA ARG A 87 -7.61 23.06 -2.51
C ARG A 87 -7.88 24.15 -1.48
N ALA A 88 -7.53 23.90 -0.21
CA ALA A 88 -7.65 24.92 0.83
C ALA A 88 -6.76 26.13 0.54
N TYR A 89 -5.55 25.89 -0.02
CA TYR A 89 -4.67 26.94 -0.48
C TYR A 89 -5.11 27.59 -1.79
N SER A 90 -5.94 26.93 -2.57
CA SER A 90 -6.39 27.43 -3.88
C SER A 90 -7.38 28.60 -3.76
N SER A 91 -7.82 28.96 -2.56
CA SER A 91 -8.49 30.22 -2.33
C SER A 91 -7.55 31.43 -2.52
N ASP A 92 -6.24 31.19 -2.55
CA ASP A 92 -5.22 32.17 -2.92
C ASP A 92 -4.97 32.06 -4.44
N GLU A 93 -5.09 33.18 -5.14
CA GLU A 93 -4.92 33.25 -6.60
C GLU A 93 -3.56 32.73 -7.07
N SER A 94 -2.52 32.93 -6.27
CA SER A 94 -1.17 32.45 -6.59
C SER A 94 -1.10 30.92 -6.68
N MET A 95 -1.79 30.25 -5.78
CA MET A 95 -1.80 28.78 -5.77
C MET A 95 -2.65 28.20 -6.89
N ALA A 96 -3.77 28.84 -7.20
CA ALA A 96 -4.58 28.45 -8.34
C ALA A 96 -3.81 28.57 -9.66
N ALA A 97 -3.06 29.66 -9.84
CA ALA A 97 -2.20 29.86 -11.01
C ALA A 97 -1.09 28.80 -11.09
N LEU A 98 -0.47 28.46 -9.95
CA LEU A 98 0.57 27.43 -9.89
C LEU A 98 0.02 26.06 -10.27
N LEU A 99 -1.16 25.72 -9.78
CA LEU A 99 -1.81 24.44 -10.10
C LEU A 99 -2.19 24.36 -11.59
N GLU A 100 -2.63 25.47 -12.16
CA GLU A 100 -2.91 25.54 -13.60
C GLU A 100 -1.64 25.37 -14.43
N GLN A 101 -0.53 25.96 -14.02
CA GLN A 101 0.75 25.78 -14.68
C GLN A 101 1.24 24.33 -14.67
N LEU A 102 1.09 23.66 -13.54
CA LEU A 102 1.45 22.24 -13.41
C LEU A 102 0.56 21.36 -14.28
N SER A 103 -0.73 21.66 -14.31
CA SER A 103 -1.69 20.96 -15.17
C SER A 103 -1.43 21.23 -16.65
N GLY A 104 -1.08 22.49 -17.00
CA GLY A 104 -0.74 22.89 -18.35
C GLY A 104 0.55 22.26 -18.87
N LYS A 105 1.54 22.07 -18.01
CA LYS A 105 2.78 21.38 -18.38
C LYS A 105 2.56 19.92 -18.76
N ASP A 106 1.66 19.24 -18.08
CA ASP A 106 1.32 17.87 -18.40
C ASP A 106 0.66 17.75 -19.78
N LYS A 107 -0.09 18.77 -20.18
CA LYS A 107 -0.70 18.84 -21.50
C LYS A 107 0.32 19.20 -22.62
N ASP A 108 1.29 20.02 -22.28
CA ASP A 108 2.31 20.45 -23.23
C ASP A 108 3.36 19.38 -23.52
N VAL A 109 3.48 18.37 -22.69
CA VAL A 109 4.41 17.24 -22.86
C VAL A 109 3.88 16.20 -23.84
N GLU A 110 2.62 16.24 -24.14
CA GLU A 110 2.02 15.40 -25.17
C GLU A 110 2.32 15.98 -26.56
#